data_a7e166d410e78f674a0f35edcedf70c4
#
_entry.id   a7e166d410e78f674a0f35edcedf70c4
#
_cell.length_a   1.000
_cell.length_b   1.000
_cell.length_c   1.000
_cell.angle_alpha   90.00
_cell.angle_beta   90.00
_cell.angle_gamma   90.00
#
_symmetry.space_group_name_H-M   'P 1'
#
loop_
_entity.id
_entity.type
_entity.pdbx_description
1 polymer ?
#
loop_
_entity_poly.entity_id
_entity_poly.type
_entity_poly.pdbx_seq_one_letter_code
_entity_poly.pdbx_strand_id
1 'polypeptide(L)'
;MPLDSATPHKAKRIPFKVDIAGVIEIMGTSLYSHPNTPIRELLQNAHDAIMRRRARDLTYHGRIDVLQNADARTLTFIDDGIGLSSKEAEDYLGTLGIGITGLIKKEATDVFDISMHSNKRDGGNLIGQFGIGLFSAFMLADKIVVESLRFEGEEAVRWEAGAGTDIELSTSDRTSAGTSVTLYLKPNYAIFADDAELVESGIKQYADFLPIPIHLNQSNARSNLIQAAWLEPTPDNDAVEEQIASYFGETPLDVIPIAVEAPVAIKGALYVSPQRTPGFADDATIAVSVRRMVISRHIRELVPIWAPFLRGVLELPNCSPTSNREDLVRDAVFDSVCDSISDEIYAHFDELTRNQPHRWQSILHWHRYTFAGMAIHDEKLRVLLSSTYKFITSHGELTIEQILARSRADALVESEADFVVWYNADRRQESWLNEFFSNSSSPCVHTLRSFEETLLASMLGELTDEQVDLRPASPSSSNFCESILGLDERIDASDEWHTFFDSLDSNIFIASSPSKQPVLAFVNERYELSKTFDDLRENGELPKGFQRLIDQHFQRSPAGKNEIILNSEHRLVRRALEQGTAHPLASVLRILVIAALSKAGARIKSIAQELQSEDLESIADAL
;
A
#
# COMPACT_ATOMS: atom_id res chain seq x y z
N MET A 1 -46.53 65.58 -7.74
CA MET A 1 -45.25 65.48 -7.06
C MET A 1 -44.32 64.74 -7.99
N PRO A 2 -43.25 65.34 -8.47
CA PRO A 2 -42.27 64.69 -9.36
C PRO A 2 -41.31 63.84 -8.51
N LEU A 3 -41.00 62.67 -9.02
CA LEU A 3 -40.06 61.73 -8.48
C LEU A 3 -38.63 62.28 -8.58
N ASP A 4 -37.91 62.31 -7.46
CA ASP A 4 -36.53 62.72 -7.34
C ASP A 4 -35.64 61.87 -8.25
N SER A 5 -34.89 62.54 -9.13
CA SER A 5 -33.85 61.96 -9.97
C SER A 5 -32.64 61.67 -9.12
N ALA A 6 -32.43 60.40 -8.81
CA ALA A 6 -31.22 59.91 -8.18
C ALA A 6 -30.00 60.23 -9.06
N THR A 7 -29.12 61.08 -8.56
CA THR A 7 -27.80 61.39 -9.16
C THR A 7 -26.97 60.10 -9.29
N PRO A 8 -26.38 59.84 -10.46
CA PRO A 8 -25.54 58.65 -10.63
C PRO A 8 -24.27 58.78 -9.79
N HIS A 9 -24.08 57.85 -8.84
CA HIS A 9 -22.83 57.75 -8.10
C HIS A 9 -21.69 57.56 -9.09
N LYS A 10 -20.79 58.51 -9.18
CA LYS A 10 -19.53 58.39 -9.93
C LYS A 10 -18.70 57.28 -9.28
N ALA A 11 -18.58 56.12 -9.92
CA ALA A 11 -17.71 55.05 -9.48
C ALA A 11 -16.23 55.55 -9.51
N LYS A 12 -15.58 55.56 -8.37
CA LYS A 12 -14.15 55.85 -8.23
C LYS A 12 -13.38 54.56 -8.46
N ARG A 13 -12.59 54.48 -9.53
CA ARG A 13 -11.65 53.37 -9.74
C ARG A 13 -10.41 53.60 -8.88
N ILE A 14 -10.14 52.70 -7.96
CA ILE A 14 -8.96 52.70 -7.09
C ILE A 14 -8.15 51.44 -7.45
N PRO A 15 -6.86 51.57 -7.81
CA PRO A 15 -6.03 50.38 -8.05
C PRO A 15 -5.84 49.59 -6.77
N PHE A 16 -5.72 48.24 -6.89
CA PHE A 16 -5.35 47.41 -5.75
C PHE A 16 -3.97 47.84 -5.22
N LYS A 17 -3.87 47.93 -3.90
CA LYS A 17 -2.59 48.13 -3.22
C LYS A 17 -2.11 46.75 -2.74
N VAL A 18 -0.86 46.40 -3.02
CA VAL A 18 -0.23 45.16 -2.60
C VAL A 18 0.76 45.47 -1.51
N ASP A 19 0.59 44.88 -0.34
CA ASP A 19 1.60 44.87 0.72
C ASP A 19 2.53 43.68 0.46
N ILE A 20 3.72 43.97 -0.10
CA ILE A 20 4.69 42.93 -0.48
C ILE A 20 5.19 42.16 0.77
N ALA A 21 5.42 42.87 1.89
CA ALA A 21 5.86 42.23 3.12
C ALA A 21 4.81 41.24 3.65
N GLY A 22 3.52 41.62 3.64
CA GLY A 22 2.41 40.75 4.02
C GLY A 22 2.25 39.57 3.06
N VAL A 23 2.48 39.77 1.75
CA VAL A 23 2.45 38.66 0.79
C VAL A 23 3.58 37.68 1.03
N ILE A 24 4.81 38.16 1.29
CA ILE A 24 5.97 37.28 1.63
C ILE A 24 5.70 36.51 2.91
N GLU A 25 5.09 37.11 3.94
CA GLU A 25 4.73 36.46 5.18
C GLU A 25 3.68 35.36 4.95
N ILE A 26 2.64 35.63 4.16
CA ILE A 26 1.61 34.65 3.77
C ILE A 26 2.24 33.49 2.98
N MET A 27 3.12 33.78 2.04
CA MET A 27 3.84 32.76 1.27
C MET A 27 4.69 31.87 2.17
N GLY A 28 5.40 32.46 3.14
CA GLY A 28 6.25 31.73 4.08
C GLY A 28 5.49 30.86 5.09
N THR A 29 4.27 31.27 5.46
CA THR A 29 3.49 30.59 6.52
C THR A 29 2.40 29.67 6.00
N SER A 30 1.87 29.92 4.79
CA SER A 30 0.65 29.27 4.30
C SER A 30 0.81 28.54 2.96
N LEU A 31 1.74 28.97 2.11
CA LEU A 31 1.90 28.38 0.77
C LEU A 31 2.91 27.23 0.75
N TYR A 32 3.90 27.26 1.63
CA TYR A 32 4.99 26.29 1.66
C TYR A 32 5.05 25.61 3.03
N SER A 33 4.96 24.29 3.03
CA SER A 33 4.92 23.50 4.26
C SER A 33 6.31 23.15 4.81
N HIS A 34 7.38 23.31 4.00
CA HIS A 34 8.70 22.80 4.35
C HIS A 34 9.83 23.85 4.23
N PRO A 35 10.75 23.97 5.21
CA PRO A 35 11.85 24.93 5.17
C PRO A 35 12.86 24.68 4.04
N ASN A 36 12.89 23.49 3.42
CA ASN A 36 13.73 23.17 2.27
C ASN A 36 13.17 23.69 0.93
N THR A 37 11.97 24.25 0.90
CA THR A 37 11.34 24.75 -0.34
C THR A 37 12.19 25.78 -1.10
N PRO A 38 12.87 26.75 -0.44
CA PRO A 38 13.78 27.66 -1.12
C PRO A 38 14.93 26.95 -1.86
N ILE A 39 15.47 25.87 -1.29
CA ILE A 39 16.51 25.07 -1.95
C ILE A 39 15.97 24.52 -3.28
N ARG A 40 14.76 23.95 -3.27
CA ARG A 40 14.10 23.44 -4.48
C ARG A 40 13.96 24.52 -5.56
N GLU A 41 13.40 25.66 -5.18
CA GLU A 41 13.11 26.75 -6.13
C GLU A 41 14.38 27.36 -6.74
N LEU A 42 15.44 27.53 -5.93
CA LEU A 42 16.71 28.07 -6.40
C LEU A 42 17.47 27.09 -7.29
N LEU A 43 17.49 25.80 -6.95
CA LEU A 43 18.06 24.75 -7.82
C LEU A 43 17.32 24.65 -9.15
N GLN A 44 16.00 24.80 -9.13
CA GLN A 44 15.18 24.82 -10.32
C GLN A 44 15.49 26.05 -11.22
N ASN A 45 15.63 27.24 -10.64
CA ASN A 45 16.02 28.43 -11.38
C ASN A 45 17.41 28.26 -12.01
N ALA A 46 18.36 27.71 -11.27
CA ALA A 46 19.70 27.39 -11.76
C ALA A 46 19.65 26.37 -12.92
N HIS A 47 18.88 25.30 -12.77
CA HIS A 47 18.65 24.32 -13.83
C HIS A 47 18.11 25.01 -15.11
N ASP A 48 17.02 25.77 -14.98
CA ASP A 48 16.38 26.41 -16.11
C ASP A 48 17.32 27.42 -16.80
N ALA A 49 18.18 28.13 -16.04
CA ALA A 49 19.20 29.01 -16.58
C ALA A 49 20.24 28.26 -17.42
N ILE A 50 20.69 27.09 -16.93
CA ILE A 50 21.63 26.21 -17.64
C ILE A 50 20.99 25.61 -18.89
N MET A 51 19.74 25.15 -18.80
CA MET A 51 19.02 24.58 -19.96
C MET A 51 18.81 25.63 -21.06
N ARG A 52 18.54 26.91 -20.71
CA ARG A 52 18.47 28.01 -21.67
C ARG A 52 19.83 28.32 -22.33
N ARG A 53 20.93 28.14 -21.59
CA ARG A 53 22.28 28.27 -22.17
C ARG A 53 22.59 27.11 -23.10
N ARG A 54 22.25 25.88 -22.74
CA ARG A 54 22.38 24.66 -23.58
C ARG A 54 21.61 24.78 -24.90
N ALA A 55 20.46 25.44 -24.90
CA ALA A 55 19.71 25.69 -26.13
C ALA A 55 20.47 26.59 -27.13
N ARG A 56 21.40 27.41 -26.66
CA ARG A 56 22.28 28.25 -27.50
C ARG A 56 23.62 27.59 -27.79
N ASP A 57 24.14 26.81 -26.85
CA ASP A 57 25.40 26.06 -26.97
C ASP A 57 25.17 24.60 -26.58
N LEU A 58 24.95 23.74 -27.58
CA LEU A 58 24.64 22.33 -27.41
C LEU A 58 25.78 21.51 -26.76
N THR A 59 27.00 22.07 -26.77
CA THR A 59 28.17 21.41 -26.15
C THR A 59 28.33 21.74 -24.68
N TYR A 60 27.54 22.66 -24.18
CA TYR A 60 27.63 23.15 -22.82
C TYR A 60 26.99 22.19 -21.81
N HIS A 61 27.73 21.83 -20.77
CA HIS A 61 27.23 20.84 -19.76
C HIS A 61 26.61 21.49 -18.53
N GLY A 62 27.14 22.63 -18.08
CA GLY A 62 26.67 23.36 -16.91
C GLY A 62 27.00 22.72 -15.57
N ARG A 63 26.98 23.53 -14.52
CA ARG A 63 27.25 23.14 -13.13
C ARG A 63 26.49 24.04 -12.17
N ILE A 64 26.06 23.48 -11.03
CA ILE A 64 25.50 24.20 -9.90
C ILE A 64 26.39 24.01 -8.69
N ASP A 65 26.79 25.10 -8.04
CA ASP A 65 27.53 25.07 -6.78
C ASP A 65 26.66 25.64 -5.65
N VAL A 66 26.61 24.99 -4.52
CA VAL A 66 25.95 25.45 -3.29
C VAL A 66 27.02 25.67 -2.23
N LEU A 67 27.10 26.87 -1.69
CA LEU A 67 28.14 27.27 -0.74
C LEU A 67 27.52 27.71 0.58
N GLN A 68 28.07 27.23 1.67
CA GLN A 68 27.72 27.61 3.05
C GLN A 68 28.82 28.48 3.63
N ASN A 69 28.44 29.50 4.40
CA ASN A 69 29.36 30.31 5.18
C ASN A 69 28.74 30.60 6.55
N ALA A 70 29.23 29.92 7.57
CA ALA A 70 28.74 30.03 8.94
C ALA A 70 29.00 31.42 9.54
N ASP A 71 30.19 32.00 9.27
CA ASP A 71 30.57 33.31 9.84
C ASP A 71 29.68 34.44 9.30
N ALA A 72 29.40 34.43 8.01
CA ALA A 72 28.51 35.41 7.36
C ALA A 72 27.03 35.02 7.48
N ARG A 73 26.69 33.82 7.97
CA ARG A 73 25.35 33.24 7.97
C ARG A 73 24.71 33.29 6.58
N THR A 74 25.43 32.80 5.56
CA THR A 74 24.93 32.78 4.19
C THR A 74 24.87 31.40 3.59
N LEU A 75 23.86 31.21 2.73
CA LEU A 75 23.74 30.05 1.84
C LEU A 75 23.66 30.61 0.41
N THR A 76 24.59 30.20 -0.45
CA THR A 76 24.73 30.76 -1.81
C THR A 76 24.53 29.66 -2.85
N PHE A 77 23.71 29.92 -3.86
CA PHE A 77 23.48 29.06 -5.02
C PHE A 77 24.11 29.74 -6.25
N ILE A 78 25.00 29.05 -6.95
CA ILE A 78 25.72 29.55 -8.10
C ILE A 78 25.45 28.66 -9.30
N ASP A 79 24.97 29.21 -10.37
CA ASP A 79 24.88 28.57 -11.68
C ASP A 79 25.80 29.25 -12.70
N ASP A 80 26.23 28.48 -13.67
CA ASP A 80 26.97 28.94 -14.83
C ASP A 80 26.09 29.01 -16.09
N GLY A 81 24.79 29.20 -15.89
CA GLY A 81 23.77 29.26 -16.92
C GLY A 81 23.81 30.50 -17.78
N ILE A 82 22.65 30.87 -18.34
CA ILE A 82 22.56 31.98 -19.29
C ILE A 82 22.74 33.39 -18.64
N GLY A 83 22.52 33.49 -17.32
CA GLY A 83 22.56 34.73 -16.57
C GLY A 83 21.44 35.72 -16.94
N LEU A 84 21.49 36.93 -16.34
CA LEU A 84 20.53 38.02 -16.52
C LEU A 84 21.23 39.29 -16.95
N SER A 85 20.60 40.06 -17.81
CA SER A 85 20.94 41.48 -18.06
C SER A 85 20.35 42.38 -16.96
N SER A 86 20.83 43.64 -16.86
CA SER A 86 20.29 44.61 -15.90
C SER A 86 18.77 44.81 -16.07
N LYS A 87 18.31 44.90 -17.32
CA LYS A 87 16.87 45.00 -17.62
C LYS A 87 16.07 43.77 -17.20
N GLU A 88 16.60 42.59 -17.47
CA GLU A 88 15.94 41.32 -17.03
C GLU A 88 15.91 41.22 -15.50
N ALA A 89 16.95 41.68 -14.80
CA ALA A 89 16.96 41.71 -13.34
C ALA A 89 15.90 42.67 -12.78
N GLU A 90 15.77 43.87 -13.38
CA GLU A 90 14.74 44.85 -13.01
C GLU A 90 13.32 44.31 -13.25
N ASP A 91 13.06 43.79 -14.45
CA ASP A 91 11.72 43.39 -14.87
C ASP A 91 11.23 42.12 -14.15
N TYR A 92 12.13 41.16 -13.84
CA TYR A 92 11.72 39.81 -13.42
C TYR A 92 12.01 39.48 -11.95
N LEU A 93 13.11 39.98 -11.38
CA LEU A 93 13.42 39.66 -9.97
C LEU A 93 12.59 40.50 -9.00
N GLY A 94 12.09 41.64 -9.43
CA GLY A 94 11.28 42.56 -8.63
C GLY A 94 9.77 42.39 -8.77
N THR A 95 9.30 41.48 -9.62
CA THR A 95 7.88 41.37 -9.94
C THR A 95 7.32 39.98 -9.55
N LEU A 96 6.38 39.97 -8.61
CA LEU A 96 5.64 38.78 -8.22
C LEU A 96 4.75 38.26 -9.36
N GLY A 97 4.84 36.96 -9.65
CA GLY A 97 3.99 36.29 -10.64
C GLY A 97 4.46 36.47 -12.11
N ILE A 98 5.57 37.12 -12.36
CA ILE A 98 6.19 37.23 -13.68
C ILE A 98 7.51 36.46 -13.66
N GLY A 99 7.49 35.22 -14.15
CA GLY A 99 8.71 34.40 -14.32
C GLY A 99 9.20 34.44 -15.76
N ILE A 100 10.51 34.56 -15.97
CA ILE A 100 11.15 34.52 -17.31
C ILE A 100 10.73 33.27 -18.06
N THR A 101 10.70 32.10 -17.38
CA THR A 101 10.30 30.81 -17.95
C THR A 101 8.84 30.79 -18.38
N GLY A 102 7.95 31.43 -17.62
CA GLY A 102 6.53 31.56 -17.95
C GLY A 102 6.27 32.47 -19.18
N LEU A 103 7.04 33.53 -19.33
CA LEU A 103 6.95 34.42 -20.50
C LEU A 103 7.47 33.75 -21.77
N ILE A 104 8.61 33.08 -21.71
CA ILE A 104 9.16 32.31 -22.84
C ILE A 104 8.16 31.23 -23.31
N LYS A 105 7.47 30.59 -22.39
CA LYS A 105 6.41 29.62 -22.74
C LYS A 105 5.20 30.30 -23.41
N LYS A 106 4.79 31.49 -22.95
CA LYS A 106 3.70 32.25 -23.58
C LYS A 106 4.10 32.72 -24.97
N GLU A 107 5.29 33.32 -25.12
CA GLU A 107 5.79 33.77 -26.42
C GLU A 107 5.95 32.62 -27.42
N ALA A 108 6.41 31.44 -26.94
CA ALA A 108 6.48 30.25 -27.77
C ALA A 108 5.09 29.76 -28.20
N THR A 109 4.06 29.95 -27.37
CA THR A 109 2.68 29.56 -27.70
C THR A 109 2.04 30.55 -28.66
N ASP A 110 2.29 31.83 -28.51
CA ASP A 110 1.75 32.90 -29.38
C ASP A 110 2.40 32.91 -30.78
N VAL A 111 3.66 32.45 -30.90
CA VAL A 111 4.38 32.31 -32.18
C VAL A 111 3.99 30.99 -32.88
N PHE A 112 3.41 30.00 -32.18
CA PHE A 112 3.03 28.70 -32.73
C PHE A 112 1.81 28.73 -33.66
N ASP A 113 1.06 29.83 -33.68
CA ASP A 113 -0.10 29.97 -34.60
C ASP A 113 0.34 30.34 -36.05
N ILE A 114 1.63 30.58 -36.31
CA ILE A 114 2.12 31.03 -37.61
C ILE A 114 3.09 30.06 -38.33
N SER A 115 3.64 29.03 -37.70
CA SER A 115 4.55 28.11 -38.43
C SER A 115 4.52 26.67 -37.94
N MET A 116 3.78 25.84 -38.63
CA MET A 116 3.62 24.40 -38.43
C MET A 116 4.85 23.52 -38.73
N HIS A 117 6.08 23.99 -38.75
CA HIS A 117 7.21 23.12 -39.19
C HIS A 117 8.59 23.44 -38.60
N SER A 118 8.77 23.80 -37.33
CA SER A 118 10.12 23.69 -36.76
C SER A 118 10.17 23.45 -35.25
N ASN A 119 10.68 22.29 -34.89
CA ASN A 119 11.30 21.88 -33.62
C ASN A 119 10.60 22.17 -32.30
N LYS A 120 9.77 21.23 -31.88
CA LYS A 120 9.21 21.03 -30.52
C LYS A 120 10.25 20.87 -29.39
N ARG A 121 11.51 21.30 -29.54
CA ARG A 121 12.60 20.90 -28.63
C ARG A 121 12.92 21.86 -27.48
N ASP A 122 12.59 23.12 -27.54
CA ASP A 122 13.16 24.10 -26.61
C ASP A 122 12.30 24.53 -25.42
N GLY A 123 10.98 24.38 -25.46
CA GLY A 123 10.09 24.72 -24.33
C GLY A 123 9.79 23.59 -23.37
N GLY A 124 10.06 22.33 -23.76
CA GLY A 124 9.65 21.12 -23.03
C GLY A 124 10.44 20.81 -21.75
N ASN A 125 11.69 21.29 -21.67
CA ASN A 125 12.61 20.93 -20.58
C ASN A 125 12.69 21.96 -19.45
N LEU A 126 12.02 23.11 -19.55
CA LEU A 126 12.02 24.13 -18.50
C LEU A 126 11.00 23.79 -17.40
N ILE A 127 11.44 23.85 -16.15
CA ILE A 127 10.67 23.42 -14.97
C ILE A 127 9.83 24.58 -14.41
N GLY A 128 10.38 25.81 -14.33
CA GLY A 128 9.75 26.99 -13.73
C GLY A 128 8.46 27.40 -14.43
N GLN A 129 7.41 27.74 -13.68
CA GLN A 129 6.11 28.14 -14.26
C GLN A 129 5.51 29.40 -13.66
N PHE A 130 5.73 29.69 -12.35
CA PHE A 130 4.89 30.60 -11.59
C PHE A 130 5.53 31.97 -11.28
N GLY A 131 6.84 32.14 -11.44
CA GLY A 131 7.53 33.41 -11.17
C GLY A 131 7.51 33.87 -9.70
N ILE A 132 7.34 32.93 -8.77
CA ILE A 132 7.31 33.21 -7.33
C ILE A 132 8.48 32.54 -6.58
N GLY A 133 9.28 31.73 -7.28
CA GLY A 133 10.29 30.87 -6.66
C GLY A 133 11.36 31.65 -5.87
N LEU A 134 11.86 32.78 -6.40
CA LEU A 134 12.84 33.59 -5.68
C LEU A 134 12.30 34.14 -4.36
N PHE A 135 11.02 34.48 -4.31
CA PHE A 135 10.40 35.02 -3.09
C PHE A 135 10.29 34.00 -1.97
N SER A 136 10.28 32.68 -2.30
CA SER A 136 10.34 31.64 -1.28
C SER A 136 11.60 31.74 -0.41
N ALA A 137 12.69 32.29 -0.95
CA ALA A 137 13.95 32.45 -0.23
C ALA A 137 13.84 33.40 0.98
N PHE A 138 12.87 34.33 1.00
CA PHE A 138 12.58 35.14 2.19
C PHE A 138 11.98 34.37 3.36
N MET A 139 11.59 33.09 3.16
CA MET A 139 11.31 32.21 4.30
C MET A 139 12.55 32.02 5.19
N LEU A 140 13.72 31.82 4.56
CA LEU A 140 14.98 31.55 5.23
C LEU A 140 15.82 32.80 5.49
N ALA A 141 15.69 33.84 4.64
CA ALA A 141 16.59 34.96 4.61
C ALA A 141 15.89 36.28 4.95
N ASP A 142 16.63 37.18 5.62
CA ASP A 142 16.24 38.59 5.80
C ASP A 142 16.63 39.45 4.58
N LYS A 143 17.66 39.02 3.86
CA LYS A 143 18.19 39.71 2.69
C LYS A 143 18.64 38.70 1.63
N ILE A 144 18.36 39.04 0.36
CA ILE A 144 18.79 38.26 -0.81
C ILE A 144 19.62 39.15 -1.70
N VAL A 145 20.77 38.66 -2.16
CA VAL A 145 21.64 39.30 -3.13
C VAL A 145 21.78 38.42 -4.35
N VAL A 146 21.49 38.97 -5.53
CA VAL A 146 21.64 38.27 -6.81
C VAL A 146 22.71 38.98 -7.62
N GLU A 147 23.78 38.30 -8.01
CA GLU A 147 24.81 38.78 -8.90
C GLU A 147 24.78 37.95 -10.18
N SER A 148 24.62 38.63 -11.32
CA SER A 148 24.44 37.95 -12.60
C SER A 148 25.18 38.63 -13.74
N LEU A 149 25.75 37.82 -14.63
CA LEU A 149 26.30 38.26 -15.91
C LEU A 149 25.63 37.45 -17.02
N ARG A 150 25.00 38.17 -17.94
CA ARG A 150 24.38 37.56 -19.13
C ARG A 150 25.43 36.89 -20.01
N PHE A 151 25.17 35.66 -20.47
CA PHE A 151 25.99 35.00 -21.49
C PHE A 151 26.07 35.90 -22.75
N GLU A 152 27.27 36.15 -23.23
CA GLU A 152 27.55 37.14 -24.29
C GLU A 152 27.26 38.61 -23.90
N GLY A 153 27.00 38.90 -22.62
CA GLY A 153 26.83 40.25 -22.10
C GLY A 153 28.16 40.84 -21.61
N GLU A 154 28.25 42.17 -21.55
CA GLU A 154 29.45 42.89 -21.13
C GLU A 154 29.36 43.43 -19.70
N GLU A 155 28.15 43.65 -19.18
CA GLU A 155 27.92 44.26 -17.86
C GLU A 155 27.25 43.27 -16.90
N ALA A 156 27.87 43.11 -15.73
CA ALA A 156 27.29 42.32 -14.64
C ALA A 156 26.42 43.22 -13.76
N VAL A 157 25.30 42.65 -13.31
CA VAL A 157 24.31 43.30 -12.44
C VAL A 157 24.32 42.71 -11.05
N ARG A 158 24.17 43.54 -10.05
CA ARG A 158 23.88 43.22 -8.67
C ARG A 158 22.50 43.73 -8.30
N TRP A 159 21.63 42.86 -7.92
CA TRP A 159 20.29 43.12 -7.41
C TRP A 159 20.27 42.72 -5.91
N GLU A 160 19.76 43.59 -5.07
CA GLU A 160 19.67 43.36 -3.63
C GLU A 160 18.29 43.77 -3.14
N ALA A 161 17.67 42.89 -2.30
CA ALA A 161 16.42 43.19 -1.61
C ALA A 161 16.42 42.61 -0.21
N GLY A 162 15.89 43.37 0.75
CA GLY A 162 15.53 42.89 2.06
C GLY A 162 14.07 42.44 2.10
N ALA A 163 13.62 42.02 3.27
CA ALA A 163 12.19 41.72 3.54
C ALA A 163 11.30 43.00 3.52
N GLY A 164 11.90 44.17 3.23
CA GLY A 164 11.21 45.43 2.98
C GLY A 164 10.78 45.59 1.52
N THR A 165 10.47 46.82 1.13
CA THR A 165 9.87 47.10 -0.18
C THR A 165 10.84 47.69 -1.22
N ASP A 166 12.08 47.95 -0.84
CA ASP A 166 13.04 48.61 -1.72
C ASP A 166 14.02 47.62 -2.34
N ILE A 167 14.22 47.73 -3.63
CA ILE A 167 15.17 46.94 -4.43
C ILE A 167 16.31 47.87 -4.83
N GLU A 168 17.55 47.46 -4.60
CA GLU A 168 18.74 48.15 -5.03
C GLU A 168 19.35 47.44 -6.24
N LEU A 169 19.53 48.17 -7.34
CA LEU A 169 20.23 47.72 -8.55
C LEU A 169 21.54 48.48 -8.71
N SER A 170 22.64 47.75 -8.85
CA SER A 170 23.97 48.28 -9.05
C SER A 170 24.80 47.39 -10.00
N THR A 171 26.01 47.84 -10.37
CA THR A 171 26.95 47.00 -11.12
C THR A 171 27.59 45.96 -10.21
N SER A 172 27.99 44.81 -10.77
CA SER A 172 28.73 43.75 -10.07
C SER A 172 30.10 43.53 -10.70
N ASP A 173 31.04 43.04 -9.92
CA ASP A 173 32.40 42.66 -10.38
C ASP A 173 32.45 41.25 -10.97
N ARG A 174 31.29 40.58 -11.16
CA ARG A 174 31.24 39.22 -11.72
C ARG A 174 31.75 39.20 -13.16
N THR A 175 32.69 38.29 -13.43
CA THR A 175 33.37 38.15 -14.72
C THR A 175 32.94 36.94 -15.55
N SER A 176 32.22 36.00 -14.94
CA SER A 176 31.76 34.78 -15.61
C SER A 176 30.25 34.77 -15.78
N ALA A 177 29.77 34.32 -16.94
CA ALA A 177 28.34 34.17 -17.21
C ALA A 177 27.66 33.26 -16.19
N GLY A 178 26.38 33.53 -15.93
CA GLY A 178 25.55 32.78 -14.94
C GLY A 178 25.10 33.66 -13.80
N THR A 179 24.53 33.06 -12.77
CA THR A 179 23.92 33.77 -11.64
C THR A 179 24.41 33.22 -10.30
N SER A 180 24.58 34.09 -9.32
CA SER A 180 24.83 33.75 -7.92
C SER A 180 23.72 34.35 -7.07
N VAL A 181 23.02 33.55 -6.30
CA VAL A 181 21.97 33.96 -5.37
C VAL A 181 22.44 33.69 -3.95
N THR A 182 22.71 34.72 -3.19
CA THR A 182 23.17 34.66 -1.79
C THR A 182 22.04 35.01 -0.83
N LEU A 183 21.72 34.09 0.05
CA LEU A 183 20.73 34.23 1.13
C LEU A 183 21.45 34.61 2.42
N TYR A 184 21.14 35.77 2.99
CA TYR A 184 21.55 36.16 4.34
C TYR A 184 20.51 35.65 5.32
N LEU A 185 20.82 34.53 6.00
CA LEU A 185 19.86 33.75 6.73
C LEU A 185 19.38 34.45 8.02
N LYS A 186 18.09 34.26 8.30
CA LYS A 186 17.51 34.64 9.58
C LYS A 186 18.17 33.85 10.72
N PRO A 187 18.24 34.38 11.95
CA PRO A 187 18.84 33.68 13.08
C PRO A 187 18.28 32.27 13.30
N ASN A 188 16.99 32.08 13.13
CA ASN A 188 16.32 30.79 13.32
C ASN A 188 16.67 29.73 12.25
N TYR A 189 17.26 30.16 11.14
CA TYR A 189 17.66 29.30 10.01
C TYR A 189 19.18 29.31 9.77
N ALA A 190 19.96 29.83 10.73
CA ALA A 190 21.42 29.89 10.64
C ALA A 190 22.06 28.50 10.44
N ILE A 191 21.40 27.44 10.89
CA ILE A 191 21.83 26.04 10.71
C ILE A 191 22.09 25.69 9.22
N PHE A 192 21.36 26.27 8.28
CA PHE A 192 21.59 26.06 6.85
C PHE A 192 22.93 26.64 6.34
N ALA A 193 23.59 27.50 7.11
CA ALA A 193 24.91 28.02 6.77
C ALA A 193 26.06 27.17 7.28
N ASP A 194 25.80 26.18 8.16
CA ASP A 194 26.85 25.40 8.85
C ASP A 194 26.68 23.88 8.70
N ASP A 195 25.43 23.39 8.71
CA ASP A 195 25.13 21.95 8.58
C ASP A 195 25.10 21.52 7.11
N ALA A 196 26.17 20.83 6.69
CA ALA A 196 26.29 20.32 5.31
C ALA A 196 25.32 19.15 5.04
N GLU A 197 25.04 18.30 6.03
CA GLU A 197 24.15 17.15 5.86
C GLU A 197 22.70 17.62 5.64
N LEU A 198 22.28 18.66 6.34
CA LEU A 198 20.96 19.27 6.17
C LEU A 198 20.76 19.80 4.75
N VAL A 199 21.75 20.54 4.23
CA VAL A 199 21.68 21.12 2.87
C VAL A 199 21.77 20.01 1.81
N GLU A 200 22.64 19.03 1.99
CA GLU A 200 22.75 17.87 1.08
C GLU A 200 21.45 17.06 1.05
N SER A 201 20.84 16.82 2.20
CA SER A 201 19.52 16.19 2.30
C SER A 201 18.45 16.98 1.55
N GLY A 202 18.44 18.31 1.67
CA GLY A 202 17.54 19.17 0.90
C GLY A 202 17.77 19.10 -0.61
N ILE A 203 19.02 19.02 -1.06
CA ILE A 203 19.37 18.83 -2.48
C ILE A 203 18.84 17.46 -2.96
N LYS A 204 19.14 16.38 -2.26
CA LYS A 204 18.69 15.02 -2.59
C LYS A 204 17.16 14.89 -2.55
N GLN A 205 16.51 15.61 -1.65
CA GLN A 205 15.06 15.59 -1.53
C GLN A 205 14.35 16.01 -2.82
N TYR A 206 14.88 17.02 -3.53
CA TYR A 206 14.19 17.64 -4.67
C TYR A 206 14.91 17.51 -6.01
N ALA A 207 16.25 17.51 -6.00
CA ALA A 207 17.07 17.68 -7.19
C ALA A 207 17.96 16.47 -7.52
N ASP A 208 17.69 15.34 -6.89
CA ASP A 208 18.53 14.15 -7.00
C ASP A 208 18.70 13.66 -8.46
N PHE A 209 17.63 13.76 -9.25
CA PHE A 209 17.61 13.30 -10.64
C PHE A 209 17.86 14.39 -11.68
N LEU A 210 18.20 15.63 -11.26
CA LEU A 210 18.52 16.69 -12.23
C LEU A 210 19.73 16.31 -13.08
N PRO A 211 19.69 16.54 -14.42
CA PRO A 211 20.76 16.14 -15.33
C PRO A 211 21.94 17.15 -15.34
N ILE A 212 22.18 17.81 -14.23
CA ILE A 212 23.22 18.81 -14.01
C ILE A 212 23.90 18.50 -12.69
N PRO A 213 25.26 18.43 -12.64
CA PRO A 213 25.98 18.17 -11.40
C PRO A 213 25.80 19.31 -10.40
N ILE A 214 25.43 18.94 -9.18
CA ILE A 214 25.31 19.84 -8.03
C ILE A 214 26.43 19.51 -7.04
N HIS A 215 27.21 20.52 -6.66
CA HIS A 215 28.32 20.41 -5.74
C HIS A 215 28.09 21.26 -4.50
N LEU A 216 28.34 20.69 -3.33
CA LEU A 216 28.25 21.39 -2.05
C LEU A 216 29.66 21.76 -1.55
N ASN A 217 29.83 23.01 -1.11
CA ASN A 217 31.05 23.52 -0.49
C ASN A 217 32.33 23.25 -1.30
N GLN A 218 32.27 23.44 -2.63
CA GLN A 218 33.37 23.20 -3.56
C GLN A 218 33.90 21.74 -3.55
N SER A 219 33.11 20.81 -3.07
CA SER A 219 33.44 19.39 -3.13
C SER A 219 33.62 18.94 -4.58
N ASN A 220 34.58 18.05 -4.83
CA ASN A 220 34.72 17.37 -6.12
C ASN A 220 33.64 16.28 -6.32
N ALA A 221 33.06 15.80 -5.23
CA ALA A 221 31.94 14.87 -5.28
C ALA A 221 30.64 15.64 -5.56
N ARG A 222 29.82 15.11 -6.43
CA ARG A 222 28.46 15.61 -6.66
C ARG A 222 27.53 15.14 -5.58
N SER A 223 26.55 15.98 -5.21
CA SER A 223 25.53 15.69 -4.19
C SER A 223 24.29 15.02 -4.74
N ASN A 224 24.10 14.98 -6.07
CA ASN A 224 22.92 14.42 -6.72
C ASN A 224 23.23 13.23 -7.64
N LEU A 225 22.23 12.38 -7.89
CA LEU A 225 22.29 11.22 -8.78
C LEU A 225 21.86 11.64 -10.20
N ILE A 226 22.83 11.92 -11.09
CA ILE A 226 22.55 12.42 -12.44
C ILE A 226 22.04 11.32 -13.37
N GLN A 227 22.62 10.12 -13.28
CA GLN A 227 22.28 8.97 -14.11
C GLN A 227 21.66 7.88 -13.25
N ALA A 228 20.40 7.59 -13.51
CA ALA A 228 19.69 6.49 -12.88
C ALA A 228 19.41 5.42 -13.94
N ALA A 229 19.74 4.18 -13.66
CA ALA A 229 19.57 3.06 -14.58
C ALA A 229 18.12 2.93 -15.07
N TRP A 230 17.16 3.19 -14.19
CA TRP A 230 15.73 3.16 -14.51
C TRP A 230 15.24 4.31 -15.40
N LEU A 231 16.06 5.30 -15.70
CA LEU A 231 15.73 6.43 -16.58
C LEU A 231 16.38 6.30 -17.97
N GLU A 232 17.21 5.29 -18.17
CA GLU A 232 17.82 5.02 -19.47
C GLU A 232 16.76 4.60 -20.51
N PRO A 233 16.99 4.83 -21.81
CA PRO A 233 16.05 4.42 -22.86
C PRO A 233 15.80 2.92 -22.91
N THR A 234 16.82 2.13 -22.63
CA THR A 234 16.79 0.67 -22.56
C THR A 234 17.46 0.25 -21.25
N PRO A 235 16.72 0.21 -20.14
CA PRO A 235 17.29 -0.14 -18.85
C PRO A 235 17.75 -1.60 -18.83
N ASP A 236 18.94 -1.84 -18.29
CA ASP A 236 19.40 -3.17 -17.93
C ASP A 236 18.79 -3.55 -16.58
N ASN A 237 18.04 -4.63 -16.50
CA ASN A 237 17.29 -5.03 -15.31
C ASN A 237 18.20 -5.30 -14.11
N ASP A 238 19.36 -5.91 -14.32
CA ASP A 238 20.32 -6.19 -13.24
C ASP A 238 20.90 -4.89 -12.68
N ALA A 239 21.23 -3.93 -13.56
CA ALA A 239 21.71 -2.61 -13.15
C ALA A 239 20.63 -1.80 -12.41
N VAL A 240 19.36 -1.92 -12.83
CA VAL A 240 18.23 -1.29 -12.14
C VAL A 240 18.04 -1.88 -10.75
N GLU A 241 18.08 -3.22 -10.62
CA GLU A 241 17.94 -3.91 -9.32
C GLU A 241 19.06 -3.50 -8.35
N GLU A 242 20.32 -3.49 -8.80
CA GLU A 242 21.47 -3.09 -8.00
C GLU A 242 21.35 -1.62 -7.54
N GLN A 243 20.99 -0.73 -8.47
CA GLN A 243 20.88 0.68 -8.15
C GLN A 243 19.69 1.00 -7.24
N ILE A 244 18.53 0.34 -7.42
CA ILE A 244 17.37 0.43 -6.52
C ILE A 244 17.75 -0.04 -5.11
N ALA A 245 18.42 -1.18 -5.01
CA ALA A 245 18.88 -1.71 -3.73
C ALA A 245 19.83 -0.73 -3.02
N SER A 246 20.76 -0.13 -3.76
CA SER A 246 21.70 0.87 -3.23
C SER A 246 20.98 2.17 -2.84
N TYR A 247 20.04 2.64 -3.65
CA TYR A 247 19.34 3.92 -3.43
C TYR A 247 18.39 3.87 -2.23
N PHE A 248 17.66 2.78 -2.07
CA PHE A 248 16.72 2.61 -0.95
C PHE A 248 17.32 1.93 0.27
N GLY A 249 18.53 1.36 0.16
CA GLY A 249 19.22 0.68 1.27
C GLY A 249 18.57 -0.65 1.66
N GLU A 250 17.78 -1.26 0.77
CA GLU A 250 17.15 -2.57 1.00
C GLU A 250 17.18 -3.43 -0.27
N THR A 251 17.32 -4.75 -0.10
CA THR A 251 17.31 -5.68 -1.23
C THR A 251 15.86 -5.98 -1.64
N PRO A 252 15.43 -5.63 -2.86
CA PRO A 252 14.07 -5.88 -3.33
C PRO A 252 13.78 -7.38 -3.46
N LEU A 253 12.52 -7.78 -3.27
CA LEU A 253 12.06 -9.13 -3.60
C LEU A 253 11.91 -9.29 -5.11
N ASP A 254 11.55 -8.20 -5.78
CA ASP A 254 11.43 -8.11 -7.23
C ASP A 254 11.46 -6.65 -7.68
N VAL A 255 11.83 -6.40 -8.94
CA VAL A 255 11.85 -5.06 -9.55
C VAL A 255 10.99 -5.06 -10.80
N ILE A 256 10.15 -4.03 -10.90
CA ILE A 256 9.22 -3.80 -12.01
C ILE A 256 9.70 -2.56 -12.78
N PRO A 257 10.47 -2.72 -13.87
CA PRO A 257 10.82 -1.59 -14.72
C PRO A 257 9.56 -1.02 -15.39
N ILE A 258 9.42 0.30 -15.39
CA ILE A 258 8.29 0.99 -16.02
C ILE A 258 8.82 1.88 -17.15
N ALA A 259 8.39 1.61 -18.38
CA ALA A 259 8.79 2.35 -19.57
C ALA A 259 7.60 2.46 -20.56
N VAL A 260 6.68 3.37 -20.27
CA VAL A 260 5.49 3.64 -21.10
C VAL A 260 5.74 4.91 -21.91
N GLU A 261 5.45 4.87 -23.23
CA GLU A 261 5.55 6.03 -24.13
C GLU A 261 4.19 6.64 -24.45
N ALA A 262 3.16 5.81 -24.56
CA ALA A 262 1.79 6.21 -24.91
C ALA A 262 0.77 5.41 -24.08
N PRO A 263 -0.38 5.99 -23.69
CA PRO A 263 -0.89 7.33 -24.01
C PRO A 263 -0.18 8.46 -23.27
N VAL A 264 0.53 8.16 -22.19
CA VAL A 264 1.30 9.09 -21.36
C VAL A 264 2.71 8.54 -21.17
N ALA A 265 3.71 9.43 -21.13
CA ALA A 265 5.09 8.99 -20.91
C ALA A 265 5.33 8.75 -19.41
N ILE A 266 5.81 7.55 -19.07
CA ILE A 266 6.19 7.15 -17.72
C ILE A 266 7.53 6.43 -17.80
N LYS A 267 8.49 6.81 -16.97
CA LYS A 267 9.77 6.09 -16.83
C LYS A 267 10.10 5.90 -15.36
N GLY A 268 10.67 4.76 -15.02
CA GLY A 268 11.08 4.51 -13.66
C GLY A 268 11.19 3.03 -13.35
N ALA A 269 11.23 2.74 -12.06
CA ALA A 269 11.15 1.38 -11.55
C ALA A 269 10.36 1.37 -10.24
N LEU A 270 9.47 0.42 -10.12
CA LEU A 270 8.87 0.01 -8.87
C LEU A 270 9.58 -1.24 -8.37
N TYR A 271 9.49 -1.51 -7.09
CA TYR A 271 10.02 -2.74 -6.53
C TYR A 271 9.16 -3.25 -5.38
N VAL A 272 9.17 -4.56 -5.20
CA VAL A 272 8.49 -5.24 -4.10
C VAL A 272 9.38 -5.17 -2.86
N SER A 273 8.93 -4.44 -1.85
CA SER A 273 9.69 -4.27 -0.60
C SER A 273 9.82 -5.59 0.17
N PRO A 274 11.00 -5.89 0.75
CA PRO A 274 11.19 -7.03 1.63
C PRO A 274 10.57 -6.82 3.03
N GLN A 275 10.11 -5.61 3.33
CA GLN A 275 9.47 -5.32 4.60
C GLN A 275 8.02 -5.81 4.58
N ARG A 276 7.61 -6.49 5.64
CA ARG A 276 6.21 -6.84 5.82
C ARG A 276 5.44 -5.57 6.17
N THR A 277 4.52 -5.20 5.30
CA THR A 277 3.59 -4.13 5.61
C THR A 277 2.68 -4.58 6.74
N PRO A 278 2.64 -3.90 7.91
CA PRO A 278 1.73 -4.23 8.99
C PRO A 278 0.32 -3.80 8.60
N GLY A 279 -0.41 -4.68 7.94
CA GLY A 279 -1.79 -4.45 7.53
C GLY A 279 -1.92 -3.45 6.37
N PHE A 280 -3.08 -2.79 6.29
CA PHE A 280 -3.45 -1.85 5.21
C PHE A 280 -2.98 -0.40 5.48
N ALA A 281 -2.10 -0.18 6.46
CA ALA A 281 -1.80 1.15 6.99
C ALA A 281 -0.51 1.79 6.46
N ASP A 282 0.39 1.02 5.83
CA ASP A 282 1.64 1.58 5.33
C ASP A 282 1.49 2.15 3.92
N ASP A 283 1.93 3.39 3.78
CA ASP A 283 1.93 4.11 2.52
C ASP A 283 3.03 3.59 1.59
N ALA A 284 2.66 3.30 0.35
CA ALA A 284 3.64 3.09 -0.70
C ALA A 284 4.54 4.33 -0.80
N THR A 285 5.85 4.14 -0.66
CA THR A 285 6.81 5.23 -0.81
C THR A 285 7.31 5.24 -2.25
N ILE A 286 6.72 6.10 -3.07
CA ILE A 286 7.10 6.27 -4.47
C ILE A 286 7.58 7.69 -4.67
N ALA A 287 8.86 7.84 -5.00
CA ALA A 287 9.43 9.13 -5.36
C ALA A 287 8.98 9.51 -6.78
N VAL A 288 8.16 10.54 -6.86
CA VAL A 288 7.63 11.03 -8.13
C VAL A 288 8.37 12.27 -8.55
N SER A 289 8.91 12.25 -9.76
CA SER A 289 9.53 13.42 -10.38
C SER A 289 8.77 13.88 -11.63
N VAL A 290 8.80 15.18 -11.86
CA VAL A 290 8.32 15.83 -13.08
C VAL A 290 9.45 16.63 -13.65
N ARG A 291 9.87 16.32 -14.87
CA ARG A 291 11.05 16.92 -15.52
C ARG A 291 12.29 16.84 -14.65
N ARG A 292 12.49 15.66 -14.04
CA ARG A 292 13.64 15.34 -13.19
C ARG A 292 13.68 16.04 -11.82
N MET A 293 12.68 16.86 -11.47
CA MET A 293 12.52 17.40 -10.12
C MET A 293 11.55 16.52 -9.31
N VAL A 294 11.96 16.09 -8.14
CA VAL A 294 11.10 15.32 -7.23
C VAL A 294 10.02 16.24 -6.67
N ILE A 295 8.77 15.82 -6.86
CA ILE A 295 7.57 16.54 -6.42
C ILE A 295 7.09 15.98 -5.08
N SER A 296 6.95 14.66 -4.98
CA SER A 296 6.43 13.99 -3.80
C SER A 296 7.02 12.59 -3.65
N ARG A 297 6.93 12.03 -2.45
CA ARG A 297 7.34 10.65 -2.17
C ARG A 297 6.17 9.78 -1.66
N HIS A 298 4.95 10.34 -1.62
CA HIS A 298 3.80 9.72 -0.94
C HIS A 298 2.49 9.83 -1.73
N ILE A 299 2.53 9.67 -3.06
CA ILE A 299 1.31 9.67 -3.89
C ILE A 299 0.79 8.23 -3.99
N ARG A 300 -0.19 7.90 -3.15
CA ARG A 300 -0.74 6.54 -3.02
C ARG A 300 -1.51 6.07 -4.25
N GLU A 301 -2.19 6.99 -4.91
CA GLU A 301 -3.10 6.70 -6.02
C GLU A 301 -2.38 6.17 -7.27
N LEU A 302 -1.05 6.31 -7.33
CA LEU A 302 -0.25 5.84 -8.47
C LEU A 302 -0.15 4.31 -8.58
N VAL A 303 -0.39 3.59 -7.49
CA VAL A 303 -0.37 2.12 -7.50
C VAL A 303 -1.72 1.59 -7.06
N PRO A 304 -2.10 0.38 -7.52
CA PRO A 304 -3.33 -0.26 -7.08
C PRO A 304 -3.41 -0.36 -5.56
N ILE A 305 -4.61 -0.21 -5.00
CA ILE A 305 -4.86 -0.26 -3.55
C ILE A 305 -4.34 -1.56 -2.93
N TRP A 306 -4.33 -2.64 -3.70
CA TRP A 306 -3.85 -3.95 -3.25
C TRP A 306 -2.32 -4.07 -3.18
N ALA A 307 -1.57 -3.09 -3.71
CA ALA A 307 -0.12 -3.14 -3.80
C ALA A 307 0.61 -2.10 -2.89
N PRO A 308 0.25 -1.95 -1.59
CA PRO A 308 0.89 -0.98 -0.70
C PRO A 308 2.35 -1.33 -0.37
N PHE A 309 2.79 -2.53 -0.74
CA PHE A 309 4.16 -3.01 -0.59
C PHE A 309 5.09 -2.58 -1.74
N LEU A 310 4.56 -1.93 -2.79
CA LEU A 310 5.37 -1.39 -3.86
C LEU A 310 5.99 -0.05 -3.43
N ARG A 311 7.27 0.10 -3.75
CA ARG A 311 8.06 1.31 -3.59
C ARG A 311 8.81 1.60 -4.87
N GLY A 312 9.41 2.78 -5.00
CA GLY A 312 10.21 3.05 -6.18
C GLY A 312 10.32 4.51 -6.57
N VAL A 313 10.67 4.72 -7.83
CA VAL A 313 10.88 6.04 -8.43
C VAL A 313 10.18 6.10 -9.79
N LEU A 314 9.40 7.16 -10.02
CA LEU A 314 8.69 7.39 -11.27
C LEU A 314 8.96 8.82 -11.78
N GLU A 315 9.27 8.94 -13.05
CA GLU A 315 9.32 10.20 -13.81
C GLU A 315 8.05 10.32 -14.64
N LEU A 316 7.26 11.38 -14.39
CA LEU A 316 5.95 11.63 -14.99
C LEU A 316 5.94 12.98 -15.73
N PRO A 317 6.59 13.10 -16.90
CA PRO A 317 6.84 14.38 -17.57
C PRO A 317 5.57 15.10 -18.04
N ASN A 318 4.46 14.36 -18.22
CA ASN A 318 3.19 14.90 -18.69
C ASN A 318 2.29 15.42 -17.55
N CYS A 319 2.55 15.00 -16.31
CA CYS A 319 1.77 15.46 -15.16
C CYS A 319 2.08 16.91 -14.80
N SER A 320 1.10 17.59 -14.24
CA SER A 320 1.22 18.96 -13.76
C SER A 320 1.35 18.97 -12.24
N PRO A 321 2.43 19.57 -11.68
CA PRO A 321 2.51 19.80 -10.25
C PRO A 321 1.47 20.80 -9.76
N THR A 322 1.04 20.68 -8.51
CA THR A 322 0.25 21.69 -7.80
C THR A 322 1.05 22.99 -7.64
N SER A 323 0.38 24.10 -7.27
CA SER A 323 1.02 25.41 -7.13
C SER A 323 2.16 25.44 -6.10
N ASN A 324 2.05 24.67 -5.03
CA ASN A 324 3.09 24.48 -4.01
C ASN A 324 4.14 23.42 -4.39
N ARG A 325 3.91 22.68 -5.50
CA ARG A 325 4.80 21.61 -6.00
C ARG A 325 5.12 20.51 -4.98
N GLU A 326 4.16 20.21 -4.13
CA GLU A 326 4.26 19.12 -3.14
C GLU A 326 3.38 17.95 -3.52
N ASP A 327 2.58 18.09 -4.59
CA ASP A 327 1.69 17.05 -5.12
C ASP A 327 1.45 17.24 -6.62
N LEU A 328 0.73 16.32 -7.25
CA LEU A 328 0.29 16.39 -8.65
C LEU A 328 -1.18 16.81 -8.72
N VAL A 329 -1.54 17.50 -9.81
CA VAL A 329 -2.94 17.81 -10.12
C VAL A 329 -3.64 16.52 -10.54
N ARG A 330 -4.81 16.25 -9.95
CA ARG A 330 -5.65 15.09 -10.27
C ARG A 330 -6.53 15.44 -11.49
N ASP A 331 -5.99 15.26 -12.67
CA ASP A 331 -6.65 15.50 -13.96
C ASP A 331 -6.67 14.21 -14.81
N ALA A 332 -7.23 14.28 -16.00
CA ALA A 332 -7.31 13.13 -16.92
C ALA A 332 -5.93 12.54 -17.30
N VAL A 333 -4.86 13.34 -17.23
CA VAL A 333 -3.49 12.86 -17.47
C VAL A 333 -3.04 12.00 -16.28
N PHE A 334 -3.32 12.47 -15.07
CA PHE A 334 -3.02 11.71 -13.85
C PHE A 334 -3.77 10.37 -13.81
N ASP A 335 -5.08 10.38 -14.17
CA ASP A 335 -5.87 9.16 -14.24
C ASP A 335 -5.27 8.16 -15.26
N SER A 336 -4.87 8.66 -16.46
CA SER A 336 -4.21 7.82 -17.47
C SER A 336 -2.86 7.25 -17.00
N VAL A 337 -2.13 8.00 -16.17
CA VAL A 337 -0.88 7.51 -15.55
C VAL A 337 -1.18 6.38 -14.57
N CYS A 338 -2.17 6.54 -13.69
CA CYS A 338 -2.57 5.50 -12.74
C CYS A 338 -2.99 4.21 -13.45
N ASP A 339 -3.82 4.33 -14.50
CA ASP A 339 -4.26 3.18 -15.29
C ASP A 339 -3.07 2.47 -15.96
N SER A 340 -2.17 3.23 -16.60
CA SER A 340 -0.99 2.65 -17.26
C SER A 340 -0.05 1.96 -16.28
N ILE A 341 0.20 2.55 -15.11
CA ILE A 341 1.04 1.92 -14.06
C ILE A 341 0.38 0.64 -13.56
N SER A 342 -0.94 0.67 -13.35
CA SER A 342 -1.70 -0.49 -12.92
C SER A 342 -1.57 -1.64 -13.93
N ASP A 343 -1.74 -1.35 -15.22
CA ASP A 343 -1.65 -2.35 -16.28
C ASP A 343 -0.23 -2.94 -16.39
N GLU A 344 0.83 -2.12 -16.25
CA GLU A 344 2.22 -2.60 -16.21
C GLU A 344 2.49 -3.50 -15.01
N ILE A 345 1.96 -3.16 -13.82
CA ILE A 345 2.11 -4.00 -12.62
C ILE A 345 1.43 -5.36 -12.82
N TYR A 346 0.20 -5.38 -13.36
CA TYR A 346 -0.50 -6.64 -13.64
C TYR A 346 0.21 -7.46 -14.70
N ALA A 347 0.67 -6.83 -15.80
CA ALA A 347 1.40 -7.51 -16.86
C ALA A 347 2.69 -8.15 -16.35
N HIS A 348 3.45 -7.41 -15.51
CA HIS A 348 4.68 -7.90 -14.91
C HIS A 348 4.44 -9.11 -14.01
N PHE A 349 3.46 -9.04 -13.11
CA PHE A 349 3.16 -10.17 -12.23
C PHE A 349 2.59 -11.38 -12.98
N ASP A 350 1.77 -11.17 -14.01
CA ASP A 350 1.29 -12.25 -14.87
C ASP A 350 2.45 -12.93 -15.62
N GLU A 351 3.41 -12.16 -16.11
CA GLU A 351 4.64 -12.71 -16.71
C GLU A 351 5.50 -13.45 -15.66
N LEU A 352 5.62 -12.89 -14.45
CA LEU A 352 6.39 -13.50 -13.36
C LEU A 352 5.80 -14.86 -12.95
N THR A 353 4.46 -14.98 -12.92
CA THR A 353 3.80 -16.26 -12.61
C THR A 353 4.18 -17.37 -13.60
N ARG A 354 4.40 -17.03 -14.88
CA ARG A 354 4.72 -17.99 -15.94
C ARG A 354 6.23 -18.28 -16.03
N ASN A 355 7.04 -17.22 -15.97
CA ASN A 355 8.47 -17.32 -16.29
C ASN A 355 9.35 -17.57 -15.05
N GLN A 356 8.94 -17.07 -13.87
CA GLN A 356 9.68 -17.19 -12.62
C GLN A 356 8.76 -17.59 -11.43
N PRO A 357 8.09 -18.75 -11.48
CA PRO A 357 7.08 -19.15 -10.51
C PRO A 357 7.62 -19.23 -9.07
N HIS A 358 8.90 -19.54 -8.88
CA HIS A 358 9.51 -19.56 -7.54
C HIS A 358 9.64 -18.16 -6.94
N ARG A 359 10.02 -17.16 -7.75
CA ARG A 359 10.11 -15.76 -7.33
C ARG A 359 8.72 -15.23 -6.97
N TRP A 360 7.72 -15.50 -7.83
CA TRP A 360 6.33 -15.18 -7.55
C TRP A 360 5.83 -15.80 -6.25
N GLN A 361 6.08 -17.10 -6.01
CA GLN A 361 5.66 -17.76 -4.77
C GLN A 361 6.31 -17.13 -3.53
N SER A 362 7.54 -16.66 -3.63
CA SER A 362 8.22 -15.96 -2.53
C SER A 362 7.52 -14.62 -2.22
N ILE A 363 7.18 -13.84 -3.24
CA ILE A 363 6.44 -12.58 -3.10
C ILE A 363 5.05 -12.84 -2.49
N LEU A 364 4.33 -13.80 -3.05
CA LEU A 364 3.00 -14.19 -2.60
C LEU A 364 3.02 -14.68 -1.14
N HIS A 365 4.00 -15.50 -0.76
CA HIS A 365 4.16 -15.94 0.62
C HIS A 365 4.44 -14.77 1.57
N TRP A 366 5.28 -13.81 1.15
CA TRP A 366 5.70 -12.69 1.96
C TRP A 366 4.55 -11.70 2.23
N HIS A 367 3.75 -11.38 1.20
CA HIS A 367 2.64 -10.43 1.25
C HIS A 367 1.26 -11.10 1.24
N ARG A 368 1.18 -12.37 1.66
CA ARG A 368 -0.01 -13.21 1.54
C ARG A 368 -1.29 -12.58 2.09
N TYR A 369 -1.22 -11.93 3.26
CA TYR A 369 -2.39 -11.31 3.87
C TYR A 369 -2.94 -10.15 3.04
N THR A 370 -2.04 -9.34 2.47
CA THR A 370 -2.42 -8.22 1.61
C THR A 370 -3.08 -8.73 0.34
N PHE A 371 -2.47 -9.71 -0.33
CA PHE A 371 -3.03 -10.32 -1.52
C PHE A 371 -4.40 -10.94 -1.25
N ALA A 372 -4.51 -11.78 -0.22
CA ALA A 372 -5.77 -12.46 0.11
C ALA A 372 -6.89 -11.47 0.48
N GLY A 373 -6.59 -10.45 1.28
CA GLY A 373 -7.59 -9.47 1.70
C GLY A 373 -8.06 -8.56 0.57
N MET A 374 -7.15 -8.14 -0.31
CA MET A 374 -7.48 -7.23 -1.40
C MET A 374 -8.13 -7.93 -2.59
N ALA A 375 -7.77 -9.18 -2.86
CA ALA A 375 -8.38 -9.96 -3.93
C ALA A 375 -9.89 -10.20 -3.74
N ILE A 376 -10.42 -10.02 -2.53
CA ILE A 376 -11.87 -10.06 -2.28
C ILE A 376 -12.61 -8.99 -3.09
N HIS A 377 -11.99 -7.84 -3.33
CA HIS A 377 -12.59 -6.68 -3.96
C HIS A 377 -12.03 -6.37 -5.35
N ASP A 378 -10.94 -7.04 -5.75
CA ASP A 378 -10.26 -6.80 -7.03
C ASP A 378 -10.32 -8.05 -7.91
N GLU A 379 -11.10 -7.99 -8.98
CA GLU A 379 -11.32 -9.09 -9.92
C GLU A 379 -10.04 -9.47 -10.67
N LYS A 380 -9.29 -8.47 -11.20
CA LYS A 380 -8.03 -8.74 -11.91
C LYS A 380 -7.03 -9.46 -11.00
N LEU A 381 -6.97 -9.06 -9.74
CA LEU A 381 -6.11 -9.71 -8.74
C LEU A 381 -6.58 -11.14 -8.44
N ARG A 382 -7.89 -11.39 -8.33
CA ARG A 382 -8.42 -12.76 -8.15
C ARG A 382 -8.05 -13.68 -9.30
N VAL A 383 -8.19 -13.18 -10.54
CA VAL A 383 -7.78 -13.95 -11.74
C VAL A 383 -6.29 -14.29 -11.69
N LEU A 384 -5.42 -13.32 -11.33
CA LEU A 384 -3.98 -13.55 -11.16
C LEU A 384 -3.69 -14.62 -10.09
N LEU A 385 -4.43 -14.60 -8.99
CA LEU A 385 -4.24 -15.53 -7.88
C LEU A 385 -4.87 -16.90 -8.09
N SER A 386 -5.88 -17.03 -8.94
CA SER A 386 -6.64 -18.28 -9.11
C SER A 386 -5.77 -19.48 -9.48
N SER A 387 -4.78 -19.29 -10.33
CA SER A 387 -3.84 -20.34 -10.75
C SER A 387 -2.63 -20.51 -9.82
N THR A 388 -2.37 -19.57 -8.93
CA THR A 388 -1.09 -19.51 -8.19
C THR A 388 -1.24 -19.52 -6.68
N TYR A 389 -2.36 -19.00 -6.14
CA TYR A 389 -2.62 -19.03 -4.71
C TYR A 389 -2.97 -20.43 -4.26
N LYS A 390 -2.24 -20.93 -3.27
CA LYS A 390 -2.45 -22.28 -2.72
C LYS A 390 -3.11 -22.19 -1.36
N PHE A 391 -4.24 -22.85 -1.23
CA PHE A 391 -4.91 -23.10 0.05
C PHE A 391 -4.29 -24.32 0.73
N ILE A 392 -4.21 -24.28 2.04
CA ILE A 392 -3.88 -25.46 2.83
C ILE A 392 -5.11 -26.36 2.82
N THR A 393 -4.91 -27.62 2.47
CA THR A 393 -5.99 -28.62 2.46
C THR A 393 -5.55 -29.90 3.14
N SER A 394 -6.51 -30.78 3.42
CA SER A 394 -6.23 -32.14 3.91
C SER A 394 -5.36 -32.98 2.97
N HIS A 395 -5.24 -32.56 1.70
CA HIS A 395 -4.42 -33.23 0.67
C HIS A 395 -3.15 -32.42 0.30
N GLY A 396 -2.69 -31.54 1.19
CA GLY A 396 -1.58 -30.66 0.96
C GLY A 396 -2.01 -29.29 0.42
N GLU A 397 -1.06 -28.54 -0.15
CA GLU A 397 -1.34 -27.23 -0.74
C GLU A 397 -1.91 -27.37 -2.15
N LEU A 398 -3.12 -26.87 -2.39
CA LEU A 398 -3.83 -26.95 -3.66
C LEU A 398 -4.28 -25.58 -4.15
N THR A 399 -4.21 -25.35 -5.47
CA THR A 399 -4.87 -24.21 -6.11
C THR A 399 -6.38 -24.43 -6.16
N ILE A 400 -7.13 -23.35 -6.44
CA ILE A 400 -8.59 -23.43 -6.53
C ILE A 400 -9.04 -24.39 -7.66
N GLU A 401 -8.34 -24.42 -8.79
CA GLU A 401 -8.62 -25.35 -9.90
C GLU A 401 -8.41 -26.82 -9.47
N GLN A 402 -7.34 -27.08 -8.70
CA GLN A 402 -7.06 -28.43 -8.17
C GLN A 402 -8.08 -28.87 -7.13
N ILE A 403 -8.60 -27.90 -6.33
CA ILE A 403 -9.67 -28.16 -5.37
C ILE A 403 -10.95 -28.53 -6.13
N LEU A 404 -11.37 -27.74 -7.11
CA LEU A 404 -12.56 -28.02 -7.92
C LEU A 404 -12.46 -29.37 -8.64
N ALA A 405 -11.33 -29.66 -9.28
CA ALA A 405 -11.12 -30.92 -9.99
C ALA A 405 -11.31 -32.17 -9.09
N ARG A 406 -11.12 -32.01 -7.76
CA ARG A 406 -11.27 -33.09 -6.78
C ARG A 406 -12.58 -33.05 -6.00
N SER A 407 -13.38 -32.00 -6.17
CA SER A 407 -14.61 -31.74 -5.39
C SER A 407 -15.89 -31.96 -6.20
N ARG A 408 -15.81 -32.71 -7.33
CA ARG A 408 -16.99 -33.03 -8.13
C ARG A 408 -17.97 -33.85 -7.32
N ALA A 409 -19.20 -33.40 -7.27
CA ALA A 409 -20.28 -34.07 -6.53
C ALA A 409 -20.66 -35.41 -7.18
N ASP A 410 -21.05 -36.39 -6.34
CA ASP A 410 -21.67 -37.59 -6.84
C ASP A 410 -23.15 -37.30 -7.12
N ALA A 411 -23.54 -37.39 -8.39
CA ALA A 411 -24.91 -37.11 -8.82
C ALA A 411 -25.97 -38.06 -8.22
N LEU A 412 -25.55 -39.15 -7.58
CA LEU A 412 -26.47 -40.05 -6.85
C LEU A 412 -26.78 -39.53 -5.45
N VAL A 413 -25.88 -38.73 -4.88
CA VAL A 413 -25.99 -38.20 -3.50
C VAL A 413 -26.39 -36.73 -3.54
N GLU A 414 -25.90 -35.95 -4.54
CA GLU A 414 -26.12 -34.51 -4.68
C GLU A 414 -26.92 -34.22 -5.93
N SER A 415 -28.16 -33.71 -5.76
CA SER A 415 -29.04 -33.37 -6.87
C SER A 415 -29.00 -31.91 -7.29
N GLU A 416 -28.45 -31.03 -6.44
CA GLU A 416 -28.52 -29.58 -6.61
C GLU A 416 -27.16 -28.91 -6.82
N ALA A 417 -26.05 -29.64 -6.67
CA ALA A 417 -24.71 -29.10 -6.80
C ALA A 417 -23.83 -29.97 -7.70
N ASP A 418 -23.08 -29.33 -8.61
CA ASP A 418 -22.09 -30.01 -9.45
C ASP A 418 -20.78 -30.26 -8.71
N PHE A 419 -20.45 -29.36 -7.77
CA PHE A 419 -19.29 -29.45 -6.90
C PHE A 419 -19.66 -29.19 -5.44
N VAL A 420 -19.10 -29.98 -4.53
CA VAL A 420 -19.18 -29.77 -3.10
C VAL A 420 -17.79 -29.54 -2.55
N VAL A 421 -17.50 -28.31 -2.13
CA VAL A 421 -16.22 -27.93 -1.54
C VAL A 421 -16.35 -27.85 -0.02
N TRP A 422 -15.62 -28.72 0.66
CA TRP A 422 -15.58 -28.75 2.12
C TRP A 422 -14.55 -27.80 2.67
N TYR A 423 -14.90 -27.00 3.70
CA TYR A 423 -13.94 -26.12 4.35
C TYR A 423 -13.98 -26.21 5.87
N ASN A 424 -12.88 -25.79 6.49
CA ASN A 424 -12.72 -25.73 7.93
C ASN A 424 -12.02 -24.42 8.32
N ALA A 425 -12.68 -23.61 9.15
CA ALA A 425 -12.17 -22.35 9.68
C ALA A 425 -11.54 -22.50 11.08
N ASP A 426 -11.65 -23.66 11.73
CA ASP A 426 -11.13 -23.89 13.08
C ASP A 426 -9.79 -24.65 13.05
N ARG A 427 -8.71 -23.97 13.44
CA ARG A 427 -7.36 -24.55 13.52
C ARG A 427 -7.27 -25.76 14.45
N ARG A 428 -8.11 -25.82 15.47
CA ARG A 428 -8.09 -26.92 16.43
C ARG A 428 -8.54 -28.22 15.80
N GLN A 429 -9.41 -28.16 14.78
CA GLN A 429 -9.95 -29.31 14.07
C GLN A 429 -9.09 -29.74 12.86
N GLU A 430 -8.09 -28.95 12.44
CA GLU A 430 -7.28 -29.25 11.27
C GLU A 430 -6.73 -30.67 11.26
N SER A 431 -6.00 -31.06 12.31
CA SER A 431 -5.40 -32.39 12.40
C SER A 431 -6.45 -33.52 12.48
N TRP A 432 -7.58 -33.24 13.12
CA TRP A 432 -8.69 -34.17 13.28
C TRP A 432 -9.41 -34.41 11.95
N LEU A 433 -9.75 -33.35 11.23
CA LEU A 433 -10.39 -33.44 9.92
C LEU A 433 -9.49 -34.08 8.87
N ASN A 434 -8.18 -33.82 8.90
CA ASN A 434 -7.22 -34.44 7.99
C ASN A 434 -7.28 -36.00 8.08
N GLU A 435 -7.55 -36.56 9.25
CA GLU A 435 -7.70 -38.02 9.44
C GLU A 435 -8.91 -38.56 8.66
N PHE A 436 -10.04 -37.83 8.66
CA PHE A 436 -11.26 -38.28 7.96
C PHE A 436 -11.14 -38.09 6.45
N PHE A 437 -10.60 -36.96 6.02
CA PHE A 437 -10.44 -36.64 4.60
C PHE A 437 -9.30 -37.42 3.93
N SER A 438 -8.42 -38.09 4.68
CA SER A 438 -7.28 -38.82 4.12
C SER A 438 -7.67 -39.89 3.09
N ASN A 439 -8.88 -40.49 3.24
CA ASN A 439 -9.40 -41.51 2.34
C ASN A 439 -10.49 -40.97 1.37
N SER A 440 -10.87 -39.73 1.50
CA SER A 440 -11.82 -39.08 0.58
C SER A 440 -11.13 -38.61 -0.70
N SER A 441 -11.85 -38.61 -1.82
CA SER A 441 -11.38 -37.95 -3.05
C SER A 441 -11.42 -36.43 -2.94
N SER A 442 -12.40 -35.87 -2.22
CA SER A 442 -12.59 -34.47 -1.99
C SER A 442 -11.71 -33.96 -0.86
N PRO A 443 -10.96 -32.85 -1.04
CA PRO A 443 -10.17 -32.26 0.03
C PRO A 443 -11.02 -31.41 0.97
N CYS A 444 -10.61 -31.28 2.23
CA CYS A 444 -11.08 -30.24 3.13
C CYS A 444 -10.14 -29.03 3.03
N VAL A 445 -10.66 -27.87 2.70
CA VAL A 445 -9.88 -26.62 2.61
C VAL A 445 -9.82 -25.99 4.01
N HIS A 446 -8.61 -25.78 4.53
CA HIS A 446 -8.41 -25.15 5.83
C HIS A 446 -8.25 -23.63 5.65
N THR A 447 -9.33 -22.89 5.83
CA THR A 447 -9.37 -21.42 5.73
C THR A 447 -8.97 -20.76 7.06
N LEU A 448 -7.77 -21.12 7.56
CA LEU A 448 -7.31 -20.78 8.91
C LEU A 448 -6.68 -19.38 9.02
N ARG A 449 -6.47 -18.71 7.89
CA ARG A 449 -5.91 -17.36 7.84
C ARG A 449 -7.01 -16.34 7.56
N SER A 450 -6.79 -15.13 8.04
CA SER A 450 -7.72 -14.03 7.76
C SER A 450 -7.98 -13.91 6.25
N PHE A 451 -9.25 -13.68 5.90
CA PHE A 451 -9.74 -13.50 4.53
C PHE A 451 -9.83 -14.75 3.65
N GLU A 452 -9.21 -15.89 4.02
CA GLU A 452 -9.17 -17.08 3.14
C GLU A 452 -10.56 -17.70 2.88
N GLU A 453 -11.48 -17.67 3.85
CA GLU A 453 -12.85 -18.18 3.64
C GLU A 453 -13.59 -17.33 2.59
N THR A 454 -13.54 -16.01 2.74
CA THR A 454 -14.19 -15.07 1.80
C THR A 454 -13.52 -15.14 0.42
N LEU A 455 -12.19 -15.23 0.38
CA LEU A 455 -11.42 -15.37 -0.86
C LEU A 455 -11.79 -16.66 -1.59
N LEU A 456 -11.86 -17.79 -0.86
CA LEU A 456 -12.28 -19.09 -1.41
C LEU A 456 -13.67 -18.99 -2.04
N ALA A 457 -14.64 -18.41 -1.31
CA ALA A 457 -16.00 -18.21 -1.81
C ALA A 457 -16.05 -17.33 -3.07
N SER A 458 -15.27 -16.22 -3.08
CA SER A 458 -15.21 -15.31 -4.22
C SER A 458 -14.59 -15.96 -5.47
N MET A 459 -13.49 -16.72 -5.29
CA MET A 459 -12.83 -17.42 -6.39
C MET A 459 -13.72 -18.52 -6.97
N LEU A 460 -14.43 -19.28 -6.13
CA LEU A 460 -15.33 -20.34 -6.59
C LEU A 460 -16.48 -19.78 -7.44
N GLY A 461 -17.02 -18.61 -7.07
CA GLY A 461 -18.12 -17.97 -7.82
C GLY A 461 -17.72 -17.42 -9.19
N GLU A 462 -16.43 -17.26 -9.48
CA GLU A 462 -15.96 -16.70 -10.76
C GLU A 462 -15.40 -17.76 -11.72
N LEU A 463 -14.93 -18.91 -11.21
CA LEU A 463 -14.21 -19.89 -12.01
C LEU A 463 -15.09 -20.83 -12.81
N THR A 464 -16.37 -20.96 -12.47
CA THR A 464 -17.27 -21.88 -13.13
C THR A 464 -18.71 -21.36 -13.11
N ASP A 465 -19.42 -21.59 -14.21
CA ASP A 465 -20.89 -21.38 -14.30
C ASP A 465 -21.67 -22.55 -13.66
N GLU A 466 -20.98 -23.64 -13.29
CA GLU A 466 -21.59 -24.80 -12.64
C GLU A 466 -21.89 -24.49 -11.16
N GLN A 467 -22.85 -25.18 -10.57
CA GLN A 467 -23.27 -24.94 -9.17
C GLN A 467 -22.23 -25.48 -8.19
N VAL A 468 -21.55 -24.58 -7.49
CA VAL A 468 -20.60 -24.91 -6.42
C VAL A 468 -21.23 -24.65 -5.07
N ASP A 469 -21.31 -25.68 -4.24
CA ASP A 469 -21.77 -25.56 -2.87
C ASP A 469 -20.58 -25.63 -1.90
N LEU A 470 -20.36 -24.53 -1.14
CA LEU A 470 -19.30 -24.41 -0.15
C LEU A 470 -19.84 -24.75 1.23
N ARG A 471 -19.43 -25.90 1.78
CA ARG A 471 -19.95 -26.44 3.04
C ARG A 471 -18.91 -26.52 4.15
N PRO A 472 -19.24 -26.13 5.39
CA PRO A 472 -18.38 -26.40 6.52
C PRO A 472 -18.23 -27.90 6.75
N ALA A 473 -17.03 -28.38 7.08
CA ALA A 473 -16.75 -29.76 7.40
C ALA A 473 -17.28 -30.12 8.81
N SER A 474 -18.58 -30.32 8.89
CA SER A 474 -19.32 -30.58 10.15
C SER A 474 -20.45 -31.59 9.92
N PRO A 475 -20.77 -32.43 10.89
CA PRO A 475 -21.90 -33.37 10.82
C PRO A 475 -23.26 -32.72 10.57
N SER A 476 -23.43 -31.44 10.93
CA SER A 476 -24.64 -30.66 10.65
C SER A 476 -24.78 -30.27 9.19
N SER A 477 -23.71 -30.36 8.39
CA SER A 477 -23.74 -30.06 6.96
C SER A 477 -24.35 -31.24 6.18
N SER A 478 -25.15 -30.89 5.15
CA SER A 478 -25.80 -31.89 4.29
C SER A 478 -24.78 -32.87 3.72
N ASN A 479 -25.10 -34.15 3.78
CA ASN A 479 -24.34 -35.30 3.26
C ASN A 479 -22.90 -35.47 3.81
N PHE A 480 -22.47 -34.67 4.81
CA PHE A 480 -21.14 -34.82 5.40
C PHE A 480 -20.95 -36.19 6.03
N CYS A 481 -21.93 -36.63 6.82
CA CYS A 481 -21.87 -37.92 7.51
C CYS A 481 -21.81 -39.09 6.53
N GLU A 482 -22.57 -39.05 5.47
CA GLU A 482 -22.61 -40.09 4.44
C GLU A 482 -21.35 -40.09 3.56
N SER A 483 -21.04 -38.91 2.99
CA SER A 483 -19.97 -38.79 2.00
C SER A 483 -18.56 -38.84 2.57
N ILE A 484 -18.34 -38.28 3.78
CA ILE A 484 -16.99 -38.13 4.36
C ILE A 484 -16.77 -39.14 5.49
N LEU A 485 -17.74 -39.34 6.37
CA LEU A 485 -17.59 -40.25 7.48
C LEU A 485 -18.01 -41.67 7.13
N GLY A 486 -18.68 -41.89 6.00
CA GLY A 486 -19.22 -43.20 5.59
C GLY A 486 -20.19 -43.75 6.61
N LEU A 487 -20.98 -42.88 7.23
CA LEU A 487 -21.97 -43.23 8.22
C LEU A 487 -23.27 -43.60 7.53
N ASP A 488 -23.88 -44.69 7.97
CA ASP A 488 -25.28 -44.94 7.70
C ASP A 488 -26.15 -43.91 8.46
N GLU A 489 -27.47 -44.10 8.49
CA GLU A 489 -28.40 -43.25 9.19
C GLU A 489 -27.96 -43.01 10.64
N ARG A 490 -27.81 -41.74 11.05
CA ARG A 490 -27.51 -41.37 12.43
C ARG A 490 -28.80 -41.29 13.22
N ILE A 491 -28.78 -41.88 14.37
CA ILE A 491 -29.91 -41.94 15.28
C ILE A 491 -29.57 -41.12 16.52
N ASP A 492 -30.51 -40.30 17.00
CA ASP A 492 -30.35 -39.61 18.29
C ASP A 492 -30.21 -40.68 19.40
N ALA A 493 -29.31 -40.42 20.35
CA ALA A 493 -29.16 -41.25 21.52
C ALA A 493 -30.46 -41.19 22.36
N SER A 494 -30.70 -42.22 23.15
CA SER A 494 -31.86 -42.25 24.06
C SER A 494 -31.74 -41.14 25.13
N ASP A 495 -32.88 -40.72 25.70
CA ASP A 495 -32.93 -39.73 26.79
C ASP A 495 -32.02 -40.09 27.97
N GLU A 496 -31.84 -41.41 28.22
CA GLU A 496 -30.93 -41.92 29.25
C GLU A 496 -29.47 -41.54 28.95
N TRP A 497 -29.01 -41.72 27.71
CA TRP A 497 -27.66 -41.36 27.29
C TRP A 497 -27.47 -39.84 27.18
N HIS A 498 -28.47 -39.09 26.74
CA HIS A 498 -28.46 -37.65 26.79
C HIS A 498 -28.27 -37.12 28.22
N THR A 499 -29.01 -37.70 29.19
CA THR A 499 -28.86 -37.34 30.62
C THR A 499 -27.48 -37.67 31.15
N PHE A 500 -26.92 -38.84 30.76
CA PHE A 500 -25.59 -39.27 31.19
C PHE A 500 -24.46 -38.34 30.69
N PHE A 501 -24.63 -37.79 29.52
CA PHE A 501 -23.66 -36.86 28.90
C PHE A 501 -24.03 -35.36 29.04
N ASP A 502 -25.09 -35.03 29.77
CA ASP A 502 -25.63 -33.65 29.85
C ASP A 502 -24.58 -32.62 30.24
N SER A 503 -23.68 -32.99 31.18
CA SER A 503 -22.57 -32.10 31.61
C SER A 503 -21.56 -31.76 30.52
N LEU A 504 -21.54 -32.46 29.39
CA LEU A 504 -20.67 -32.17 28.25
C LEU A 504 -21.29 -31.16 27.25
N ASP A 505 -22.57 -30.81 27.46
CA ASP A 505 -23.32 -29.85 26.68
C ASP A 505 -23.14 -30.02 25.16
N SER A 506 -23.34 -31.23 24.70
CA SER A 506 -23.14 -31.71 23.34
C SER A 506 -24.31 -32.56 22.87
N ASN A 507 -24.58 -32.56 21.57
CA ASN A 507 -25.55 -33.48 20.97
C ASN A 507 -24.91 -34.85 20.76
N ILE A 508 -25.61 -35.91 21.16
CA ILE A 508 -25.09 -37.29 21.10
C ILE A 508 -25.87 -38.10 20.06
N PHE A 509 -25.16 -38.60 19.08
CA PHE A 509 -25.71 -39.47 18.03
C PHE A 509 -25.07 -40.84 18.05
N ILE A 510 -25.79 -41.82 17.58
CA ILE A 510 -25.31 -43.21 17.38
C ILE A 510 -25.35 -43.45 15.87
N ALA A 511 -24.24 -43.95 15.30
CA ALA A 511 -24.17 -44.32 13.91
C ALA A 511 -23.21 -45.50 13.69
N SER A 512 -23.42 -46.26 12.63
CA SER A 512 -22.47 -47.26 12.14
C SER A 512 -21.37 -46.60 11.33
N SER A 513 -20.11 -46.83 11.67
CA SER A 513 -18.96 -46.26 10.98
C SER A 513 -17.91 -47.33 10.69
N PRO A 514 -17.32 -47.33 9.48
CA PRO A 514 -16.20 -48.19 9.16
C PRO A 514 -14.90 -47.82 9.89
N SER A 515 -14.89 -46.67 10.57
CA SER A 515 -13.77 -46.19 11.37
C SER A 515 -13.47 -47.14 12.54
N LYS A 516 -12.20 -47.31 12.87
CA LYS A 516 -11.79 -48.03 14.10
C LYS A 516 -11.98 -47.21 15.37
N GLN A 517 -12.36 -45.95 15.24
CA GLN A 517 -12.55 -45.05 16.38
C GLN A 517 -13.89 -45.31 17.07
N PRO A 518 -13.90 -45.43 18.42
CA PRO A 518 -15.13 -45.64 19.16
C PRO A 518 -16.04 -44.40 19.19
N VAL A 519 -15.45 -43.21 19.14
CA VAL A 519 -16.14 -41.93 19.28
C VAL A 519 -15.56 -40.93 18.28
N LEU A 520 -16.45 -40.24 17.59
CA LEU A 520 -16.12 -39.11 16.74
C LEU A 520 -16.71 -37.84 17.38
N ALA A 521 -15.90 -36.77 17.51
CA ALA A 521 -16.35 -35.52 18.10
C ALA A 521 -16.09 -34.37 17.16
N PHE A 522 -17.06 -33.47 17.01
CA PHE A 522 -17.01 -32.28 16.19
C PHE A 522 -17.36 -31.06 17.03
N VAL A 523 -16.49 -30.05 16.96
CA VAL A 523 -16.61 -28.83 17.74
C VAL A 523 -17.18 -27.72 16.86
N ASN A 524 -18.24 -27.07 17.33
CA ASN A 524 -18.78 -25.91 16.70
C ASN A 524 -18.08 -24.67 17.25
N GLU A 525 -17.24 -24.01 16.41
CA GLU A 525 -16.46 -22.84 16.82
C GLU A 525 -17.33 -21.70 17.33
N ARG A 526 -18.45 -21.42 16.67
CA ARG A 526 -19.37 -20.35 17.10
C ARG A 526 -19.94 -20.64 18.49
N TYR A 527 -20.23 -21.88 18.77
CA TYR A 527 -20.73 -22.32 20.07
C TYR A 527 -19.66 -22.16 21.17
N GLU A 528 -18.42 -22.57 20.89
CA GLU A 528 -17.31 -22.42 21.82
C GLU A 528 -16.95 -20.94 22.04
N LEU A 529 -17.08 -20.10 21.02
CA LEU A 529 -16.91 -18.65 21.13
C LEU A 529 -18.03 -18.03 21.98
N SER A 530 -19.31 -18.44 21.79
CA SER A 530 -20.42 -17.93 22.60
C SER A 530 -20.21 -18.24 24.08
N LYS A 531 -19.80 -19.46 24.43
CA LYS A 531 -19.43 -19.83 25.81
C LYS A 531 -18.33 -18.93 26.37
N THR A 532 -17.30 -18.66 25.57
CA THR A 532 -16.20 -17.76 26.01
C THR A 532 -16.70 -16.36 26.34
N PHE A 533 -17.62 -15.84 25.53
CA PHE A 533 -18.20 -14.51 25.77
C PHE A 533 -19.17 -14.50 26.94
N ASP A 534 -19.89 -15.59 27.17
CA ASP A 534 -20.76 -15.73 28.34
C ASP A 534 -19.92 -15.79 29.63
N ASP A 535 -18.83 -16.55 29.64
CA ASP A 535 -17.86 -16.58 30.75
C ASP A 535 -17.25 -15.20 31.05
N LEU A 536 -16.82 -14.48 30.01
CA LEU A 536 -16.28 -13.10 30.14
C LEU A 536 -17.34 -12.11 30.64
N ARG A 537 -18.62 -12.33 30.28
CA ARG A 537 -19.76 -11.53 30.74
C ARG A 537 -20.03 -11.77 32.24
N GLU A 538 -20.04 -13.02 32.67
CA GLU A 538 -20.25 -13.43 34.06
C GLU A 538 -19.12 -12.90 34.97
N ASN A 539 -17.88 -12.95 34.48
CA ASN A 539 -16.71 -12.43 35.20
C ASN A 539 -16.59 -10.88 35.17
N GLY A 540 -17.46 -10.19 34.43
CA GLY A 540 -17.45 -8.72 34.33
C GLY A 540 -16.28 -8.14 33.53
N GLU A 541 -15.57 -8.97 32.76
CA GLU A 541 -14.39 -8.59 31.98
C GLU A 541 -14.75 -8.01 30.61
N LEU A 542 -16.02 -8.09 30.19
CA LEU A 542 -16.47 -7.65 28.87
C LEU A 542 -16.89 -6.16 28.85
N PRO A 543 -16.23 -5.28 28.08
CA PRO A 543 -16.63 -3.89 27.94
C PRO A 543 -18.05 -3.74 27.37
N LYS A 544 -18.87 -2.85 27.94
CA LYS A 544 -20.30 -2.66 27.58
C LYS A 544 -20.54 -2.35 26.08
N GLY A 545 -19.56 -1.72 25.40
CA GLY A 545 -19.65 -1.45 23.96
C GLY A 545 -19.53 -2.71 23.10
N PHE A 546 -18.74 -3.68 23.53
CA PHE A 546 -18.57 -4.96 22.82
C PHE A 546 -19.76 -5.90 23.01
N GLN A 547 -20.46 -5.84 24.14
CA GLN A 547 -21.63 -6.69 24.42
C GLN A 547 -22.71 -6.57 23.33
N ARG A 548 -23.01 -5.34 22.87
CA ARG A 548 -24.01 -5.12 21.81
C ARG A 548 -23.61 -5.69 20.46
N LEU A 549 -22.32 -5.60 20.11
CA LEU A 549 -21.80 -6.16 18.85
C LEU A 549 -21.84 -7.69 18.86
N ILE A 550 -21.50 -8.29 19.97
CA ILE A 550 -21.55 -9.74 20.19
C ILE A 550 -22.99 -10.24 20.12
N ASP A 551 -23.92 -9.60 20.84
CA ASP A 551 -25.35 -9.96 20.82
C ASP A 551 -25.93 -9.86 19.41
N GLN A 552 -25.58 -8.83 18.63
CA GLN A 552 -26.02 -8.70 17.23
C GLN A 552 -25.43 -9.80 16.32
N HIS A 553 -24.19 -10.22 16.57
CA HIS A 553 -23.54 -11.24 15.76
C HIS A 553 -24.15 -12.63 16.01
N PHE A 554 -24.41 -12.99 17.27
CA PHE A 554 -24.95 -14.30 17.63
C PHE A 554 -26.48 -14.42 17.49
N GLN A 555 -27.23 -13.28 17.56
CA GLN A 555 -28.69 -13.29 17.33
C GLN A 555 -29.06 -13.58 15.87
N ARG A 556 -28.17 -13.32 14.91
CA ARG A 556 -28.43 -13.57 13.48
C ARG A 556 -28.34 -15.02 13.05
N SER A 557 -27.66 -15.88 13.81
CA SER A 557 -27.59 -17.32 13.55
C SER A 557 -27.27 -18.04 14.88
N PRO A 558 -28.24 -18.73 15.48
CA PRO A 558 -27.99 -19.51 16.70
C PRO A 558 -26.92 -20.58 16.42
N ALA A 559 -25.93 -20.66 17.29
CA ALA A 559 -24.87 -21.65 17.19
C ALA A 559 -25.43 -23.02 17.62
N GLY A 560 -25.26 -24.04 16.78
CA GLY A 560 -25.50 -25.43 17.15
C GLY A 560 -24.51 -25.89 18.21
N LYS A 561 -24.87 -26.84 19.04
CA LYS A 561 -23.96 -27.46 20.03
C LYS A 561 -22.84 -28.26 19.36
N ASN A 562 -21.83 -28.64 20.14
CA ASN A 562 -20.85 -29.66 19.72
C ASN A 562 -21.56 -30.99 19.46
N GLU A 563 -21.07 -31.80 18.53
CA GLU A 563 -21.68 -33.03 18.12
C GLU A 563 -20.75 -34.24 18.42
N ILE A 564 -21.30 -35.28 18.98
CA ILE A 564 -20.60 -36.51 19.31
C ILE A 564 -21.31 -37.66 18.63
N ILE A 565 -20.56 -38.49 17.91
CA ILE A 565 -21.06 -39.70 17.25
C ILE A 565 -20.42 -40.92 17.92
N LEU A 566 -21.26 -41.77 18.49
CA LEU A 566 -20.89 -43.04 19.07
C LEU A 566 -20.94 -44.13 17.98
N ASN A 567 -19.80 -44.74 17.67
CA ASN A 567 -19.69 -45.76 16.62
C ASN A 567 -20.24 -47.11 17.10
N SER A 568 -21.43 -47.46 16.66
CA SER A 568 -22.11 -48.71 17.04
C SER A 568 -21.40 -49.99 16.55
N GLU A 569 -20.54 -49.90 15.52
CA GLU A 569 -19.72 -51.03 15.07
C GLU A 569 -18.54 -51.31 16.01
N HIS A 570 -18.11 -50.32 16.79
CA HIS A 570 -17.02 -50.54 17.73
C HIS A 570 -17.49 -51.40 18.93
N ARG A 571 -16.80 -52.51 19.19
CA ARG A 571 -17.18 -53.53 20.20
C ARG A 571 -17.45 -52.92 21.58
N LEU A 572 -16.67 -51.95 22.02
CA LEU A 572 -16.84 -51.31 23.33
C LEU A 572 -18.13 -50.52 23.38
N VAL A 573 -18.36 -49.67 22.35
CA VAL A 573 -19.57 -48.82 22.25
C VAL A 573 -20.82 -49.69 22.22
N ARG A 574 -20.86 -50.69 21.35
CA ARG A 574 -21.99 -51.65 21.28
C ARG A 574 -22.31 -52.23 22.63
N ARG A 575 -21.30 -52.77 23.34
CA ARG A 575 -21.49 -53.36 24.67
C ARG A 575 -21.93 -52.31 25.71
N ALA A 576 -21.41 -51.10 25.67
CA ALA A 576 -21.84 -50.03 26.59
C ALA A 576 -23.32 -49.69 26.36
N LEU A 577 -23.72 -49.52 25.10
CA LEU A 577 -25.11 -49.21 24.73
C LEU A 577 -26.08 -50.36 25.14
N GLU A 578 -25.67 -51.63 25.00
CA GLU A 578 -26.46 -52.80 25.42
C GLU A 578 -26.62 -52.90 26.94
N GLN A 579 -25.60 -52.50 27.72
CA GLN A 579 -25.58 -52.61 29.17
C GLN A 579 -26.22 -51.43 29.91
N GLY A 580 -26.36 -50.28 29.20
CA GLY A 580 -26.92 -49.05 29.75
C GLY A 580 -25.96 -48.22 30.58
N THR A 581 -26.45 -47.08 31.05
CA THR A 581 -25.64 -46.05 31.71
C THR A 581 -25.17 -46.39 33.12
N ALA A 582 -25.82 -47.31 33.79
CA ALA A 582 -25.44 -47.81 35.12
C ALA A 582 -24.24 -48.79 35.12
N HIS A 583 -23.83 -49.29 33.95
CA HIS A 583 -22.72 -50.23 33.83
C HIS A 583 -21.36 -49.49 33.70
N PRO A 584 -20.26 -50.00 34.30
CA PRO A 584 -18.92 -49.35 34.22
C PRO A 584 -18.41 -49.06 32.81
N LEU A 585 -18.90 -49.78 31.80
CA LEU A 585 -18.59 -49.49 30.41
C LEU A 585 -19.11 -48.12 29.96
N ALA A 586 -20.14 -47.56 30.59
CA ALA A 586 -20.61 -46.22 30.33
C ALA A 586 -19.57 -45.16 30.78
N SER A 587 -18.95 -45.36 31.96
CA SER A 587 -17.85 -44.55 32.44
C SER A 587 -16.63 -44.60 31.50
N VAL A 588 -16.26 -45.78 31.00
CA VAL A 588 -15.22 -45.92 29.98
C VAL A 588 -15.57 -45.13 28.70
N LEU A 589 -16.84 -45.25 28.27
CA LEU A 589 -17.31 -44.54 27.09
C LEU A 589 -17.26 -42.99 27.29
N ARG A 590 -17.63 -42.47 28.50
CA ARG A 590 -17.56 -41.03 28.81
C ARG A 590 -16.11 -40.53 28.80
N ILE A 591 -15.15 -41.30 29.31
CA ILE A 591 -13.71 -40.97 29.21
C ILE A 591 -13.28 -40.86 27.74
N LEU A 592 -13.73 -41.78 26.87
CA LEU A 592 -13.41 -41.72 25.44
C LEU A 592 -14.07 -40.54 24.76
N VAL A 593 -15.29 -40.16 25.12
CA VAL A 593 -15.99 -38.96 24.64
C VAL A 593 -15.22 -37.69 25.04
N ILE A 594 -14.81 -37.59 26.30
CA ILE A 594 -14.01 -36.47 26.80
C ILE A 594 -12.68 -36.37 26.04
N ALA A 595 -12.01 -37.50 25.81
CA ALA A 595 -10.77 -37.53 25.04
C ALA A 595 -10.97 -37.10 23.60
N ALA A 596 -12.05 -37.53 22.94
CA ALA A 596 -12.40 -37.14 21.58
C ALA A 596 -12.72 -35.63 21.46
N LEU A 597 -13.53 -35.08 22.38
CA LEU A 597 -13.84 -33.65 22.46
C LEU A 597 -12.58 -32.82 22.70
N SER A 598 -11.69 -33.25 23.59
CA SER A 598 -10.42 -32.58 23.86
C SER A 598 -9.50 -32.58 22.62
N LYS A 599 -9.46 -33.73 21.90
CA LYS A 599 -8.70 -33.87 20.65
C LYS A 599 -9.28 -32.95 19.55
N ALA A 600 -10.59 -32.83 19.49
CA ALA A 600 -11.28 -31.91 18.57
C ALA A 600 -11.19 -30.44 18.98
N GLY A 601 -10.66 -30.12 20.16
CA GLY A 601 -10.42 -28.75 20.61
C GLY A 601 -11.52 -28.11 21.46
N ALA A 602 -12.49 -28.91 21.97
CA ALA A 602 -13.52 -28.41 22.88
C ALA A 602 -12.95 -27.90 24.22
N ARG A 603 -13.56 -26.85 24.77
CA ARG A 603 -13.18 -26.27 26.07
C ARG A 603 -13.93 -26.95 27.22
N ILE A 604 -13.47 -28.12 27.60
CA ILE A 604 -14.10 -28.94 28.66
C ILE A 604 -13.18 -29.17 29.87
N LYS A 605 -12.04 -28.42 29.99
CA LYS A 605 -10.95 -28.75 30.91
C LYS A 605 -11.37 -28.90 32.40
N SER A 606 -12.21 -28.02 32.93
CA SER A 606 -12.64 -28.08 34.34
C SER A 606 -13.58 -29.24 34.60
N ILE A 607 -14.61 -29.40 33.78
CA ILE A 607 -15.62 -30.46 33.90
C ILE A 607 -14.99 -31.81 33.60
N ALA A 608 -14.07 -31.88 32.63
CA ALA A 608 -13.42 -33.14 32.24
C ALA A 608 -12.63 -33.80 33.39
N GLN A 609 -11.95 -33.02 34.23
CA GLN A 609 -11.17 -33.58 35.35
C GLN A 609 -12.06 -34.17 36.43
N GLU A 610 -13.16 -33.52 36.78
CA GLU A 610 -14.12 -34.01 37.78
C GLU A 610 -14.78 -35.31 37.30
N LEU A 611 -15.34 -35.29 36.08
CA LEU A 611 -15.99 -36.45 35.50
C LEU A 611 -15.05 -37.65 35.30
N GLN A 612 -13.80 -37.39 34.88
CA GLN A 612 -12.82 -38.48 34.72
C GLN A 612 -12.45 -39.10 36.05
N SER A 613 -12.38 -38.33 37.14
CA SER A 613 -12.12 -38.87 38.49
C SER A 613 -13.28 -39.74 38.96
N GLU A 614 -14.52 -39.28 38.81
CA GLU A 614 -15.72 -40.06 39.14
C GLU A 614 -15.82 -41.37 38.33
N ASP A 615 -15.52 -41.29 37.03
CA ASP A 615 -15.55 -42.45 36.14
C ASP A 615 -14.47 -43.47 36.47
N LEU A 616 -13.26 -43.02 36.82
CA LEU A 616 -12.18 -43.91 37.26
C LEU A 616 -12.51 -44.61 38.57
N GLU A 617 -13.13 -43.92 39.54
CA GLU A 617 -13.63 -44.53 40.79
C GLU A 617 -14.71 -45.58 40.50
N SER A 618 -15.71 -45.24 39.66
CA SER A 618 -16.76 -46.18 39.24
C SER A 618 -16.22 -47.43 38.55
N ILE A 619 -15.17 -47.27 37.73
CA ILE A 619 -14.51 -48.42 37.09
C ILE A 619 -13.73 -49.25 38.12
N ALA A 620 -13.02 -48.59 39.06
CA ALA A 620 -12.26 -49.28 40.09
C ALA A 620 -13.15 -50.09 41.04
N ASP A 621 -14.32 -49.56 41.41
CA ASP A 621 -15.29 -50.25 42.27
C ASP A 621 -15.90 -51.47 41.59
N ALA A 622 -15.89 -51.58 40.27
CA ALA A 622 -16.42 -52.65 39.48
C ALA A 622 -15.40 -53.74 39.11
N LEU A 623 -14.11 -53.54 39.34
CA LEU A 623 -13.00 -54.45 39.13
C LEU A 623 -12.74 -55.26 40.42
#